data_1de7cd88a74a3b6bd72f3857c4910751
#
_entry.id   1de7cd88a74a3b6bd72f3857c4910751
#
_cell.length_a   1.000
_cell.length_b   1.000
_cell.length_c   1.000
_cell.angle_alpha   90.00
_cell.angle_beta   90.00
_cell.angle_gamma   90.00
#
_symmetry.space_group_name_H-M   'P 1'
#
loop_
_entity.id
_entity.type
_entity.pdbx_description
1 polymer ?
#
loop_
_entity_poly.entity_id
_entity_poly.type
_entity_poly.pdbx_seq_one_letter_code
_entity_poly.pdbx_strand_id
1 'polypeptide(L)'
;GLTSVYNVFNKVLNPSARYYNTYYARGSDFFNAGINYKLFYKQFTFSGETAIDKAGRIATLNMLRYSPKSDTQITVMNRFYDAAYQSIYARSVGEGSTVQNESGIYIGLETNLLRYFKLNAYADYFYFPWKKYLVSKAGTTGFDGLVQLSYSPTYELDMFIRYRYKNKHKDYTDDSKNKST
;
A
#
# COMPACT_ATOMS: atom_id res chain seq x y z
N GLY A 1 9.54 -18.30 5.20
CA GLY A 1 8.62 -19.29 4.60
C GLY A 1 8.58 -19.17 3.08
N LEU A 2 8.12 -20.22 2.45
CA LEU A 2 7.88 -20.30 1.01
C LEU A 2 6.38 -20.56 0.80
N THR A 3 5.80 -19.88 -0.17
CA THR A 3 4.39 -20.04 -0.55
C THR A 3 4.29 -20.13 -2.05
N SER A 4 3.50 -21.04 -2.58
CA SER A 4 3.13 -21.09 -3.99
C SER A 4 1.64 -21.30 -4.15
N VAL A 5 1.05 -20.64 -5.12
CA VAL A 5 -0.39 -20.73 -5.42
C VAL A 5 -0.57 -20.87 -6.92
N TYR A 6 -1.35 -21.85 -7.33
CA TYR A 6 -1.76 -22.03 -8.71
C TYR A 6 -3.29 -22.05 -8.79
N ASN A 7 -3.84 -21.17 -9.60
CA ASN A 7 -5.28 -21.00 -9.78
C ASN A 7 -5.66 -21.28 -11.23
N VAL A 8 -6.70 -22.09 -11.42
CA VAL A 8 -7.30 -22.37 -12.72
C VAL A 8 -8.78 -22.02 -12.68
N PHE A 9 -9.25 -21.27 -13.63
CA PHE A 9 -10.64 -20.86 -13.77
C PHE A 9 -11.27 -21.51 -14.99
N ASN A 10 -12.50 -21.97 -14.86
CA ASN A 10 -13.27 -22.53 -15.96
C ASN A 10 -13.64 -21.49 -17.03
N LYS A 11 -13.59 -20.20 -16.68
CA LYS A 11 -13.83 -19.09 -17.59
C LYS A 11 -12.59 -18.21 -17.69
N VAL A 12 -12.27 -17.79 -18.91
CA VAL A 12 -11.18 -16.84 -19.15
C VAL A 12 -11.54 -15.48 -18.60
N LEU A 13 -10.71 -14.95 -17.71
CA LEU A 13 -10.82 -13.57 -17.27
C LEU A 13 -10.40 -12.65 -18.42
N ASN A 14 -11.32 -11.83 -18.88
CA ASN A 14 -11.08 -10.88 -19.97
C ASN A 14 -11.80 -9.56 -19.70
N PRO A 15 -11.29 -8.73 -18.77
CA PRO A 15 -11.88 -7.42 -18.50
C PRO A 15 -11.86 -6.55 -19.77
N SER A 16 -12.92 -5.76 -19.97
CA SER A 16 -13.03 -4.84 -21.13
C SER A 16 -11.80 -3.92 -21.18
N ALA A 17 -11.23 -3.74 -22.38
CA ALA A 17 -10.03 -2.93 -22.56
C ALA A 17 -10.29 -1.45 -22.24
N ARG A 18 -9.58 -0.93 -21.25
CA ARG A 18 -9.55 0.47 -20.85
C ARG A 18 -8.10 0.89 -20.65
N TYR A 19 -7.78 2.18 -20.76
CA TYR A 19 -6.41 2.69 -20.60
C TYR A 19 -5.80 2.38 -19.21
N TYR A 20 -6.61 2.26 -18.17
CA TYR A 20 -6.16 2.03 -16.80
C TYR A 20 -6.03 0.54 -16.44
N ASN A 21 -6.70 -0.36 -17.16
CA ASN A 21 -6.70 -1.79 -16.86
C ASN A 21 -5.91 -2.64 -17.84
N THR A 22 -5.00 -2.02 -18.60
CA THR A 22 -4.15 -2.69 -19.60
C THR A 22 -3.45 -3.92 -19.04
N TYR A 23 -3.00 -3.83 -17.78
CA TYR A 23 -2.24 -4.88 -17.11
C TYR A 23 -3.05 -5.71 -16.11
N TYR A 24 -4.37 -5.55 -16.08
CA TYR A 24 -5.21 -6.40 -15.23
C TYR A 24 -5.13 -7.87 -15.65
N ALA A 25 -5.37 -8.75 -14.68
CA ALA A 25 -5.32 -10.20 -14.90
C ALA A 25 -6.20 -10.62 -16.07
N ARG A 26 -5.59 -11.32 -17.05
CA ARG A 26 -6.23 -11.89 -18.23
C ARG A 26 -5.78 -13.32 -18.40
N GLY A 27 -6.69 -14.21 -18.76
CA GLY A 27 -6.41 -15.63 -18.90
C GLY A 27 -7.23 -16.48 -17.95
N SER A 28 -6.94 -17.77 -17.92
CA SER A 28 -7.66 -18.75 -17.08
C SER A 28 -6.77 -19.37 -16.01
N ASP A 29 -5.45 -19.21 -16.10
CA ASP A 29 -4.51 -19.83 -15.19
C ASP A 29 -3.48 -18.82 -14.67
N PHE A 30 -3.27 -18.83 -13.37
CA PHE A 30 -2.40 -17.89 -12.66
C PHE A 30 -1.53 -18.64 -11.67
N PHE A 31 -0.25 -18.31 -11.67
CA PHE A 31 0.73 -18.84 -10.75
C PHE A 31 1.41 -17.70 -10.01
N ASN A 32 1.54 -17.85 -8.70
CA ASN A 32 2.34 -16.97 -7.88
C ASN A 32 3.22 -17.81 -6.95
N ALA A 33 4.45 -17.41 -6.76
CA ALA A 33 5.36 -17.95 -5.75
C ALA A 33 5.97 -16.81 -4.96
N GLY A 34 6.13 -16.98 -3.66
CA GLY A 34 6.64 -15.95 -2.76
C GLY A 34 7.50 -16.49 -1.64
N ILE A 35 8.41 -15.66 -1.18
CA ILE A 35 9.26 -15.88 -0.01
C ILE A 35 8.91 -14.80 1.01
N ASN A 36 8.56 -15.21 2.22
CA ASN A 36 8.41 -14.32 3.36
C ASN A 36 9.55 -14.55 4.37
N TYR A 37 9.98 -13.49 5.02
CA TYR A 37 11.06 -13.51 5.98
C TYR A 37 10.81 -12.56 7.14
N LYS A 38 11.36 -12.92 8.31
CA LYS A 38 11.33 -12.09 9.51
C LYS A 38 12.60 -12.33 10.32
N LEU A 39 13.35 -11.27 10.56
CA LEU A 39 14.62 -11.28 11.27
C LEU A 39 14.53 -10.33 12.46
N PHE A 40 15.07 -10.76 13.59
CA PHE A 40 15.14 -9.97 14.81
C PHE A 40 16.60 -9.72 15.17
N TYR A 41 16.91 -8.47 15.44
CA TYR A 41 18.23 -8.09 15.93
C TYR A 41 18.12 -6.95 16.92
N LYS A 42 18.34 -7.22 18.22
CA LYS A 42 18.18 -6.25 19.30
C LYS A 42 16.79 -5.58 19.23
N GLN A 43 16.77 -4.24 19.08
CA GLN A 43 15.55 -3.43 18.94
C GLN A 43 15.00 -3.39 17.49
N PHE A 44 15.65 -4.07 16.55
CA PHE A 44 15.23 -4.07 15.15
C PHE A 44 14.48 -5.34 14.80
N THR A 45 13.39 -5.17 14.06
CA THR A 45 12.70 -6.26 13.37
C THR A 45 12.65 -5.94 11.89
N PHE A 46 13.28 -6.77 11.07
CA PHE A 46 13.15 -6.69 9.62
C PHE A 46 12.22 -7.80 9.14
N SER A 47 11.21 -7.47 8.37
CA SER A 47 10.28 -8.44 7.80
C SER A 47 9.87 -8.02 6.40
N GLY A 48 9.53 -9.00 5.58
CA GLY A 48 9.07 -8.71 4.23
C GLY A 48 8.57 -9.95 3.52
N GLU A 49 8.07 -9.68 2.33
CA GLU A 49 7.64 -10.69 1.37
C GLU A 49 8.03 -10.23 -0.03
N THR A 50 8.54 -11.15 -0.82
CA THR A 50 8.80 -10.95 -2.24
C THR A 50 8.17 -12.08 -3.01
N ALA A 51 7.34 -11.76 -3.98
CA ALA A 51 6.59 -12.70 -4.79
C ALA A 51 6.81 -12.43 -6.28
N ILE A 52 6.70 -13.49 -7.07
CA ILE A 52 6.73 -13.46 -8.53
C ILE A 52 5.42 -14.03 -9.08
N ASP A 53 5.01 -13.53 -10.23
CA ASP A 53 3.90 -14.11 -11.00
C ASP A 53 4.39 -15.09 -12.06
N LYS A 54 3.46 -15.70 -12.83
CA LYS A 54 3.72 -16.64 -13.93
C LYS A 54 4.68 -16.07 -15.00
N ALA A 55 4.69 -14.75 -15.18
CA ALA A 55 5.55 -14.06 -16.15
C ALA A 55 6.87 -13.57 -15.57
N GLY A 56 7.18 -13.89 -14.29
CA GLY A 56 8.38 -13.45 -13.60
C GLY A 56 8.35 -12.00 -13.10
N ARG A 57 7.19 -11.34 -13.09
CA ARG A 57 7.05 -9.99 -12.56
C ARG A 57 7.02 -10.02 -11.05
N ILE A 58 7.52 -8.95 -10.43
CA ILE A 58 7.82 -8.92 -8.99
C ILE A 58 6.84 -8.01 -8.25
N ALA A 59 6.44 -8.48 -7.08
CA ALA A 59 5.84 -7.66 -6.03
C ALA A 59 6.63 -7.87 -4.74
N THR A 60 7.06 -6.80 -4.08
CA THR A 60 7.79 -6.87 -2.82
C THR A 60 7.34 -5.82 -1.83
N LEU A 61 7.27 -6.22 -0.56
CA LEU A 61 7.00 -5.38 0.59
C LEU A 61 8.04 -5.67 1.65
N ASN A 62 8.76 -4.65 2.11
CA ASN A 62 9.77 -4.75 3.15
C ASN A 62 9.49 -3.77 4.25
N MET A 63 9.64 -4.19 5.49
CA MET A 63 9.40 -3.37 6.68
C MET A 63 10.55 -3.52 7.65
N LEU A 64 11.11 -2.39 8.07
CA LEU A 64 12.03 -2.28 9.18
C LEU A 64 11.33 -1.58 10.33
N ARG A 65 11.25 -2.23 11.47
CA ARG A 65 10.73 -1.69 12.71
C ARG A 65 11.87 -1.51 13.70
N TYR A 66 11.96 -0.34 14.29
CA TYR A 66 12.89 -0.03 15.35
C TYR A 66 12.14 0.36 16.62
N SER A 67 12.37 -0.36 17.72
CA SER A 67 11.72 -0.15 19.01
C SER A 67 12.78 0.13 20.08
N PRO A 68 13.27 1.39 20.20
CA PRO A 68 14.30 1.76 21.18
C PRO A 68 13.84 1.59 22.63
N LYS A 69 12.52 1.74 22.84
CA LYS A 69 11.85 1.57 24.14
C LYS A 69 10.55 0.81 23.92
N SER A 70 9.96 0.28 24.99
CA SER A 70 8.69 -0.45 24.95
C SER A 70 7.50 0.40 24.48
N ASP A 71 7.60 1.70 24.60
CA ASP A 71 6.56 2.68 24.29
C ASP A 71 6.85 3.50 23.02
N THR A 72 7.95 3.21 22.34
CA THR A 72 8.36 3.94 21.13
C THR A 72 8.64 2.97 20.00
N GLN A 73 8.01 3.20 18.86
CA GLN A 73 8.20 2.41 17.65
C GLN A 73 8.33 3.31 16.43
N ILE A 74 9.38 3.10 15.66
CA ILE A 74 9.58 3.70 14.34
C ILE A 74 9.46 2.58 13.32
N THR A 75 8.67 2.79 12.28
CA THR A 75 8.47 1.83 11.19
C THR A 75 8.82 2.50 9.87
N VAL A 76 9.69 1.88 9.11
CA VAL A 76 9.96 2.24 7.71
C VAL A 76 9.52 1.08 6.85
N MET A 77 8.71 1.34 5.84
CA MET A 77 8.22 0.32 4.92
C MET A 77 8.44 0.78 3.48
N ASN A 78 9.00 -0.10 2.68
CA ASN A 78 9.14 0.07 1.25
C ASN A 78 8.27 -0.96 0.53
N ARG A 79 7.56 -0.52 -0.51
CA ARG A 79 6.79 -1.40 -1.39
C ARG A 79 7.12 -1.14 -2.84
N PHE A 80 7.18 -2.20 -3.62
CA PHE A 80 7.29 -2.16 -5.06
C PHE A 80 6.41 -3.25 -5.65
N TYR A 81 5.43 -2.86 -6.46
CA TYR A 81 4.53 -3.75 -7.18
C TYR A 81 4.61 -3.40 -8.66
N ASP A 82 5.19 -4.31 -9.45
CA ASP A 82 5.29 -4.12 -10.89
C ASP A 82 3.92 -3.77 -11.48
N ALA A 83 3.89 -2.87 -12.47
CA ALA A 83 2.65 -2.40 -13.09
C ALA A 83 1.81 -3.54 -13.70
N ALA A 84 2.47 -4.59 -14.10
CA ALA A 84 1.86 -5.73 -14.75
C ALA A 84 1.83 -7.01 -13.90
N TYR A 85 2.28 -6.97 -12.63
CA TYR A 85 2.21 -8.10 -11.70
C TYR A 85 0.76 -8.58 -11.54
N GLN A 86 0.55 -9.87 -11.63
CA GLN A 86 -0.77 -10.47 -11.60
C GLN A 86 -0.93 -11.43 -10.42
N SER A 87 -1.81 -11.10 -9.51
CA SER A 87 -2.27 -12.00 -8.45
C SER A 87 -3.75 -11.76 -8.18
N ILE A 88 -4.51 -12.84 -8.17
CA ILE A 88 -5.98 -12.77 -8.02
C ILE A 88 -6.39 -12.50 -6.56
N TYR A 89 -5.66 -13.08 -5.62
CA TYR A 89 -6.04 -13.06 -4.21
C TYR A 89 -5.11 -12.25 -3.31
N ALA A 90 -3.99 -11.76 -3.84
CA ALA A 90 -3.05 -11.01 -3.03
C ALA A 90 -3.68 -9.71 -2.50
N ARG A 91 -3.41 -9.45 -1.23
CA ARG A 91 -3.70 -8.19 -0.56
C ARG A 91 -2.41 -7.71 0.09
N SER A 92 -2.14 -6.43 -0.01
CA SER A 92 -0.93 -5.84 0.57
C SER A 92 -1.19 -4.40 0.96
N VAL A 93 -0.24 -3.79 1.64
CA VAL A 93 -0.29 -2.38 2.00
C VAL A 93 -0.04 -1.55 0.76
N GLY A 94 -0.94 -0.63 0.46
CA GLY A 94 -0.83 0.26 -0.68
C GLY A 94 -2.02 1.20 -0.78
N GLU A 95 -1.91 2.17 -1.68
CA GLU A 95 -2.98 3.10 -2.02
C GLU A 95 -3.98 2.46 -3.01
N GLY A 96 -3.52 1.49 -3.80
CA GLY A 96 -4.34 0.72 -4.73
C GLY A 96 -5.12 -0.40 -4.05
N SER A 97 -6.18 -0.88 -4.72
CA SER A 97 -6.97 -2.03 -4.27
C SER A 97 -6.36 -3.38 -4.66
N THR A 98 -5.37 -3.37 -5.54
CA THR A 98 -4.67 -4.54 -6.07
C THR A 98 -3.18 -4.41 -5.83
N VAL A 99 -2.48 -5.55 -5.72
CA VAL A 99 -1.02 -5.60 -5.57
C VAL A 99 -0.39 -5.47 -6.95
N GLN A 100 -0.48 -4.29 -7.55
CA GLN A 100 0.14 -3.96 -8.83
C GLN A 100 0.26 -2.45 -9.01
N ASN A 101 1.15 -2.01 -9.91
CA ASN A 101 1.26 -0.64 -10.37
C ASN A 101 1.47 0.38 -9.25
N GLU A 102 2.31 0.06 -8.27
CA GLU A 102 2.58 0.98 -7.15
C GLU A 102 3.98 0.76 -6.58
N SER A 103 4.70 1.85 -6.34
CA SER A 103 5.88 1.87 -5.48
C SER A 103 5.68 2.92 -4.41
N GLY A 104 6.24 2.72 -3.22
CA GLY A 104 6.10 3.69 -2.16
C GLY A 104 7.03 3.46 -0.98
N ILE A 105 7.18 4.51 -0.21
CA ILE A 105 7.87 4.49 1.07
C ILE A 105 6.99 5.10 2.14
N TYR A 106 6.82 4.36 3.22
CA TYR A 106 6.07 4.76 4.40
C TYR A 106 7.02 4.87 5.58
N ILE A 107 6.86 5.93 6.36
CA ILE A 107 7.56 6.13 7.64
C ILE A 107 6.50 6.44 8.69
N GLY A 108 6.49 5.65 9.76
CA GLY A 108 5.57 5.80 10.89
C GLY A 108 6.30 5.94 12.21
N LEU A 109 5.77 6.75 13.10
CA LEU A 109 6.20 6.93 14.48
C LEU A 109 5.01 6.73 15.41
N GLU A 110 5.21 5.89 16.41
CA GLU A 110 4.32 5.75 17.56
C GLU A 110 5.15 5.89 18.82
N THR A 111 4.77 6.80 19.73
CA THR A 111 5.50 7.01 20.99
C THR A 111 4.61 7.62 22.05
N ASN A 112 4.87 7.27 23.32
CA ASN A 112 4.31 7.99 24.46
C ASN A 112 5.21 9.19 24.75
N LEU A 113 4.70 10.40 24.53
CA LEU A 113 5.43 11.64 24.82
C LEU A 113 5.54 11.88 26.33
N LEU A 114 4.42 11.70 27.02
CA LEU A 114 4.26 11.90 28.47
C LEU A 114 3.27 10.85 29.00
N ARG A 115 3.09 10.83 30.35
CA ARG A 115 2.19 9.91 31.03
C ARG A 115 0.76 10.05 30.52
N TYR A 116 0.10 9.85 29.78
CA TYR A 116 -1.25 9.96 29.23
C TYR A 116 -1.30 10.50 27.80
N PHE A 117 -0.14 10.89 27.22
CA PHE A 117 -0.10 11.41 25.87
C PHE A 117 0.61 10.44 24.92
N LYS A 118 -0.10 10.00 23.89
CA LYS A 118 0.42 9.15 22.81
C LYS A 118 0.42 9.92 21.50
N LEU A 119 1.57 9.95 20.84
CA LEU A 119 1.75 10.49 19.50
C LEU A 119 1.77 9.35 18.47
N ASN A 120 0.94 9.46 17.47
CA ASN A 120 1.00 8.65 16.25
C ASN A 120 1.18 9.58 15.05
N ALA A 121 2.18 9.33 14.24
CA ALA A 121 2.41 10.10 13.03
C ALA A 121 2.87 9.18 11.91
N TYR A 122 2.49 9.48 10.66
CA TYR A 122 3.05 8.83 9.51
C TYR A 122 3.13 9.75 8.30
N ALA A 123 4.02 9.38 7.39
CA ALA A 123 4.14 9.93 6.06
C ALA A 123 4.26 8.77 5.07
N ASP A 124 3.45 8.76 4.05
CA ASP A 124 3.43 7.78 2.96
C ASP A 124 3.56 8.50 1.62
N TYR A 125 4.67 8.27 0.93
CA TYR A 125 4.89 8.75 -0.43
C TYR A 125 4.75 7.57 -1.39
N PHE A 126 3.95 7.74 -2.45
CA PHE A 126 3.68 6.68 -3.42
C PHE A 126 3.73 7.20 -4.87
N TYR A 127 4.09 6.28 -5.76
CA TYR A 127 4.26 6.50 -7.18
C TYR A 127 3.54 5.39 -7.96
N PHE A 128 2.81 5.76 -9.01
CA PHE A 128 2.14 4.87 -9.93
C PHE A 128 2.80 4.92 -11.30
N PRO A 129 3.57 3.91 -11.71
CA PRO A 129 4.22 3.85 -13.01
C PRO A 129 3.24 3.93 -14.18
N TRP A 130 2.08 3.31 -14.05
CA TRP A 130 1.05 3.25 -15.08
C TRP A 130 -0.19 4.05 -14.69
N LYS A 131 -1.07 4.23 -15.66
CA LYS A 131 -2.36 4.92 -15.53
C LYS A 131 -3.27 4.23 -14.51
N LYS A 132 -4.17 5.00 -13.90
CA LYS A 132 -5.18 4.51 -12.97
C LYS A 132 -6.57 4.94 -13.42
N TYR A 133 -7.58 4.38 -12.79
CA TYR A 133 -8.95 4.85 -12.97
C TYR A 133 -9.04 6.33 -12.60
N LEU A 134 -9.62 7.14 -13.48
CA LEU A 134 -9.70 8.61 -13.39
C LEU A 134 -8.32 9.32 -13.36
N VAL A 135 -7.26 8.67 -13.87
CA VAL A 135 -5.94 9.27 -14.04
C VAL A 135 -5.35 8.80 -15.37
N SER A 136 -5.50 9.61 -16.41
CA SER A 136 -5.05 9.29 -17.77
C SER A 136 -3.53 9.43 -17.96
N LYS A 137 -2.87 10.17 -17.06
CA LYS A 137 -1.42 10.36 -17.07
C LYS A 137 -0.73 9.19 -16.36
N ALA A 138 0.29 8.60 -17.00
CA ALA A 138 1.21 7.66 -16.37
C ALA A 138 2.28 8.41 -15.54
N GLY A 139 2.94 7.72 -14.61
CA GLY A 139 4.02 8.33 -13.82
C GLY A 139 3.51 9.36 -12.82
N THR A 140 2.43 9.03 -12.08
CA THR A 140 1.86 9.96 -11.09
C THR A 140 2.27 9.62 -9.68
N THR A 141 2.41 10.64 -8.85
CA THR A 141 2.79 10.53 -7.44
C THR A 141 1.66 10.94 -6.52
N GLY A 142 1.76 10.57 -5.27
CA GLY A 142 0.88 11.06 -4.22
C GLY A 142 1.56 11.02 -2.86
N PHE A 143 0.92 11.64 -1.90
CA PHE A 143 1.36 11.74 -0.51
C PHE A 143 0.17 11.61 0.43
N ASP A 144 0.34 10.86 1.52
CA ASP A 144 -0.62 10.77 2.61
C ASP A 144 0.14 10.90 3.94
N GLY A 145 -0.19 11.89 4.73
CA GLY A 145 0.43 12.13 6.02
C GLY A 145 -0.60 12.38 7.11
N LEU A 146 -0.30 11.88 8.30
CA LEU A 146 -1.17 12.02 9.47
C LEU A 146 -0.34 12.25 10.72
N VAL A 147 -0.85 13.13 11.58
CA VAL A 147 -0.38 13.31 12.95
C VAL A 147 -1.59 13.26 13.88
N GLN A 148 -1.52 12.45 14.90
CA GLN A 148 -2.54 12.33 15.94
C GLN A 148 -1.89 12.37 17.32
N LEU A 149 -2.40 13.23 18.16
CA LEU A 149 -2.09 13.27 19.59
C LEU A 149 -3.31 12.77 20.36
N SER A 150 -3.15 11.71 21.11
CA SER A 150 -4.18 11.14 22.00
C SER A 150 -3.85 11.46 23.45
N TYR A 151 -4.88 11.73 24.25
CA TYR A 151 -4.80 11.98 25.68
C TYR A 151 -5.79 11.10 26.42
N SER A 152 -5.29 10.16 27.24
CA SER A 152 -6.08 9.12 27.92
C SER A 152 -5.71 9.09 29.43
N PRO A 153 -6.20 10.06 30.25
CA PRO A 153 -5.85 10.16 31.67
C PRO A 153 -6.47 9.05 32.53
N THR A 154 -7.62 8.50 32.11
CA THR A 154 -8.33 7.43 32.81
C THR A 154 -8.85 6.41 31.79
N TYR A 155 -9.34 5.26 32.25
CA TYR A 155 -9.95 4.22 31.37
C TYR A 155 -11.26 4.69 30.71
N GLU A 156 -11.92 5.67 31.31
CA GLU A 156 -13.23 6.16 30.85
C GLU A 156 -13.13 7.35 29.91
N LEU A 157 -11.96 8.01 29.85
CA LEU A 157 -11.76 9.22 29.07
C LEU A 157 -10.62 9.05 28.07
N ASP A 158 -10.96 9.04 26.79
CA ASP A 158 -10.03 9.04 25.68
C ASP A 158 -10.39 10.17 24.70
N MET A 159 -9.44 11.07 24.47
CA MET A 159 -9.58 12.21 23.57
C MET A 159 -8.44 12.21 22.57
N PHE A 160 -8.66 12.71 21.37
CA PHE A 160 -7.60 12.90 20.40
C PHE A 160 -7.81 14.12 19.51
N ILE A 161 -6.71 14.67 19.03
CA ILE A 161 -6.64 15.64 17.96
C ILE A 161 -5.90 14.96 16.81
N ARG A 162 -6.46 15.04 15.60
CA ARG A 162 -5.89 14.43 14.38
C ARG A 162 -5.87 15.45 13.26
N TYR A 163 -4.73 15.55 12.61
CA TYR A 163 -4.57 16.23 11.33
C TYR A 163 -4.12 15.23 10.27
N ARG A 164 -4.77 15.22 9.12
CA ARG A 164 -4.40 14.40 7.97
C ARG A 164 -4.36 15.25 6.71
N TYR A 165 -3.30 15.10 5.96
CA TYR A 165 -3.15 15.71 4.63
C TYR A 165 -2.93 14.61 3.61
N LYS A 166 -3.76 14.60 2.55
CA LYS A 166 -3.64 13.63 1.45
C LYS A 166 -3.73 14.35 0.11
N ASN A 167 -2.74 14.10 -0.74
CA ASN A 167 -2.68 14.60 -2.10
C ASN A 167 -2.43 13.46 -3.08
N LYS A 168 -3.21 13.40 -4.17
CA LYS A 168 -3.02 12.46 -5.27
C LYS A 168 -3.60 13.03 -6.56
N HIS A 169 -3.01 12.65 -7.69
CA HIS A 169 -3.52 13.04 -8.99
C HIS A 169 -4.88 12.42 -9.28
N LYS A 170 -5.77 13.25 -9.84
CA LYS A 170 -7.05 12.87 -10.41
C LYS A 170 -7.32 13.76 -11.60
N ASP A 171 -7.80 13.19 -12.71
CA ASP A 171 -8.21 13.98 -13.86
C ASP A 171 -9.41 14.85 -13.48
N TYR A 172 -9.40 16.09 -13.96
CA TYR A 172 -10.55 16.98 -13.82
C TYR A 172 -11.63 16.52 -14.80
N THR A 173 -12.80 16.16 -14.29
CA THR A 173 -14.00 15.93 -15.09
C THR A 173 -14.76 17.26 -15.14
N ASP A 174 -14.73 17.93 -16.28
CA ASP A 174 -15.57 19.09 -16.52
C ASP A 174 -17.01 18.63 -16.76
N ASP A 175 -17.84 18.72 -15.74
CA ASP A 175 -19.27 18.38 -15.81
C ASP A 175 -20.07 19.36 -16.69
N SER A 176 -19.45 20.42 -17.24
CA SER A 176 -20.12 21.43 -18.06
C SER A 176 -20.51 20.94 -19.46
N LYS A 177 -19.97 19.80 -19.93
CA LYS A 177 -20.27 19.26 -21.27
C LYS A 177 -21.53 18.41 -21.38
N ASN A 178 -22.25 18.14 -20.28
CA ASN A 178 -23.46 17.32 -20.28
C ASN A 178 -24.76 18.14 -20.18
N LYS A 179 -24.75 19.45 -20.45
CA LYS A 179 -25.95 20.30 -20.47
C LYS A 179 -26.18 20.97 -21.82
N SER A 180 -26.03 20.22 -22.92
CA SER A 180 -26.50 20.69 -24.23
C SER A 180 -26.86 19.53 -25.12
N THR A 181 -28.05 19.02 -24.96
CA THR A 181 -28.99 18.53 -25.99
C THR A 181 -30.37 18.41 -25.39
#